data_4550a5e166e46a8e685705652625efc9
#
_entry.id   4550a5e166e46a8e685705652625efc9
#
_cell.length_a   1.000
_cell.length_b   1.000
_cell.length_c   1.000
_cell.angle_alpha   90.00
_cell.angle_beta   90.00
_cell.angle_gamma   90.00
#
_symmetry.space_group_name_H-M   'P 1'
#
loop_
_entity.id
_entity.type
_entity.pdbx_description
1 polymer ?
#
loop_
_entity_poly.entity_id
_entity_poly.type
_entity_poly.pdbx_seq_one_letter_code
_entity_poly.pdbx_strand_id
1 'polypeptide(L)'
;HLTHYTYDRLVNLGPQVIRLRPCPHSRTRILSYSLKIGPKQHFINWQQDPQANYLARLVFPEKTGEFRIEVDLTAEMSVINPFDFFLEPYADKFPFQYEPWQLHELAPYLVKLPLNEKSAPRFARYVESIPRSPKQSVDFLVELNQRLQHDVAYLIRLEPGVQTPEETLHKASGSCRDSAWLLVQLLRDTLQLTGTHVG
;
A
#
# COMPACT_ATOMS: atom_id res chain seq x y z
N HIS A 1 -6.66 0.32 -18.61
CA HIS A 1 -5.44 -0.41 -18.29
C HIS A 1 -5.32 -1.64 -19.15
N LEU A 2 -4.17 -1.81 -19.80
CA LEU A 2 -3.86 -2.99 -20.60
C LEU A 2 -2.50 -3.56 -20.14
N THR A 3 -2.51 -4.85 -19.85
CA THR A 3 -1.28 -5.64 -19.68
C THR A 3 -1.32 -6.80 -20.66
N HIS A 4 -0.28 -6.95 -21.47
CA HIS A 4 -0.20 -7.99 -22.48
C HIS A 4 1.19 -8.61 -22.50
N TYR A 5 1.26 -9.90 -22.22
CA TYR A 5 2.44 -10.72 -22.32
C TYR A 5 2.31 -11.64 -23.53
N THR A 6 3.34 -11.70 -24.37
CA THR A 6 3.48 -12.65 -25.45
C THR A 6 4.65 -13.57 -25.18
N TYR A 7 4.49 -14.86 -25.45
CA TYR A 7 5.48 -15.89 -25.22
C TYR A 7 6.02 -16.42 -26.55
N ASP A 8 7.30 -16.76 -26.59
CA ASP A 8 7.96 -17.36 -27.75
C ASP A 8 7.49 -18.80 -28.05
N ARG A 9 6.75 -19.40 -27.14
CA ARG A 9 6.20 -20.75 -27.20
C ARG A 9 4.94 -20.87 -26.37
N LEU A 10 4.19 -21.94 -26.55
CA LEU A 10 3.03 -22.25 -25.71
C LEU A 10 3.47 -22.61 -24.31
N VAL A 11 3.00 -21.87 -23.33
CA VAL A 11 3.29 -22.03 -21.90
C VAL A 11 2.04 -22.45 -21.12
N ASN A 12 2.22 -23.15 -20.01
CA ASN A 12 1.16 -23.33 -19.02
C ASN A 12 1.14 -22.11 -18.11
N LEU A 13 0.01 -21.39 -18.05
CA LEU A 13 -0.20 -20.35 -17.09
C LEU A 13 -0.63 -20.96 -15.75
N GLY A 14 0.15 -20.69 -14.69
CA GLY A 14 -0.29 -20.96 -13.34
C GLY A 14 -1.49 -20.08 -12.95
N PRO A 15 -2.17 -20.39 -11.83
CA PRO A 15 -3.25 -19.57 -11.33
C PRO A 15 -2.82 -18.11 -11.14
N GLN A 16 -3.65 -17.17 -11.60
CA GLN A 16 -3.40 -15.72 -11.47
C GLN A 16 -4.43 -15.09 -10.54
N VAL A 17 -4.03 -14.03 -9.85
CA VAL A 17 -4.93 -13.22 -9.03
C VAL A 17 -4.85 -11.77 -9.48
N ILE A 18 -5.96 -11.24 -10.00
CA ILE A 18 -6.08 -9.86 -10.48
C ILE A 18 -6.76 -9.02 -9.42
N ARG A 19 -6.12 -7.89 -9.04
CA ARG A 19 -6.60 -6.93 -8.05
C ARG A 19 -6.77 -5.54 -8.69
N LEU A 20 -7.54 -5.47 -9.77
CA LEU A 20 -7.73 -4.25 -10.56
C LEU A 20 -9.17 -3.73 -10.53
N ARG A 21 -9.99 -4.22 -9.63
CA ARG A 21 -11.34 -3.69 -9.40
C ARG A 21 -11.33 -2.80 -8.16
N PRO A 22 -11.86 -1.57 -8.23
CA PRO A 22 -12.02 -0.71 -7.06
C PRO A 22 -12.82 -1.40 -5.96
N CYS A 23 -12.42 -1.21 -4.72
CA CYS A 23 -13.14 -1.75 -3.57
C CYS A 23 -14.52 -1.09 -3.40
N PRO A 24 -15.49 -1.78 -2.80
CA PRO A 24 -16.87 -1.27 -2.66
C PRO A 24 -16.96 -0.02 -1.79
N HIS A 25 -16.00 0.21 -0.90
CA HIS A 25 -15.93 1.37 -0.02
C HIS A 25 -15.08 2.53 -0.61
N SER A 26 -14.76 2.49 -1.91
CA SER A 26 -14.09 3.61 -2.57
C SER A 26 -14.95 4.88 -2.51
N ARG A 27 -14.37 6.01 -2.09
CA ARG A 27 -15.04 7.32 -2.08
C ARG A 27 -15.40 7.80 -3.48
N THR A 28 -14.60 7.43 -4.48
CA THR A 28 -14.83 7.76 -5.88
C THR A 28 -15.93 6.87 -6.44
N ARG A 29 -16.97 7.47 -6.98
CA ARG A 29 -18.10 6.75 -7.59
C ARG A 29 -17.65 6.08 -8.88
N ILE A 30 -17.82 4.76 -8.95
CA ILE A 30 -17.49 3.96 -10.13
C ILE A 30 -18.78 3.79 -10.95
N LEU A 31 -18.81 4.38 -12.14
CA LEU A 31 -19.98 4.34 -13.03
C LEU A 31 -20.02 3.05 -13.84
N SER A 32 -18.87 2.56 -14.27
CA SER A 32 -18.75 1.28 -14.97
C SER A 32 -17.41 0.62 -14.71
N TYR A 33 -17.39 -0.69 -14.81
CA TYR A 33 -16.17 -1.51 -14.72
C TYR A 33 -16.30 -2.74 -15.60
N SER A 34 -15.27 -3.04 -16.37
CA SER A 34 -15.15 -4.31 -17.09
C SER A 34 -13.75 -4.90 -16.97
N LEU A 35 -13.69 -6.22 -16.94
CA LEU A 35 -12.45 -7.00 -16.97
C LEU A 35 -12.53 -8.00 -18.11
N LYS A 36 -11.60 -7.89 -19.06
CA LYS A 36 -11.46 -8.84 -20.17
C LYS A 36 -10.13 -9.56 -20.02
N ILE A 37 -10.16 -10.87 -20.16
CA ILE A 37 -9.00 -11.76 -20.02
C ILE A 37 -8.76 -12.54 -21.30
N GLY A 38 -7.51 -12.61 -21.73
CA GLY A 38 -7.04 -13.54 -22.76
C GLY A 38 -6.02 -14.50 -22.15
N PRO A 39 -6.02 -15.78 -22.54
CA PRO A 39 -6.87 -16.43 -23.53
C PRO A 39 -8.33 -16.57 -23.07
N LYS A 40 -9.26 -16.81 -24.03
CA LYS A 40 -10.71 -16.93 -23.72
C LYS A 40 -11.02 -18.17 -22.89
N GLN A 41 -10.26 -19.24 -23.04
CA GLN A 41 -10.40 -20.47 -22.25
C GLN A 41 -9.80 -20.28 -20.85
N HIS A 42 -10.60 -19.72 -19.95
CA HIS A 42 -10.22 -19.54 -18.56
C HIS A 42 -11.45 -19.67 -17.65
N PHE A 43 -11.19 -20.04 -16.40
CA PHE A 43 -12.17 -19.94 -15.32
C PHE A 43 -11.86 -18.71 -14.49
N ILE A 44 -12.89 -17.99 -14.11
CA ILE A 44 -12.80 -16.83 -13.23
C ILE A 44 -13.67 -17.04 -11.99
N ASN A 45 -13.07 -16.83 -10.83
CA ASN A 45 -13.77 -16.81 -9.53
C ASN A 45 -13.51 -15.47 -8.86
N TRP A 46 -14.59 -14.75 -8.57
CA TRP A 46 -14.54 -13.50 -7.82
C TRP A 46 -14.60 -13.77 -6.32
N GLN A 47 -13.70 -13.16 -5.58
CA GLN A 47 -13.58 -13.25 -4.14
C GLN A 47 -13.39 -11.86 -3.55
N GLN A 48 -13.55 -11.74 -2.24
CA GLN A 48 -13.10 -10.59 -1.46
C GLN A 48 -12.11 -11.06 -0.40
N ASP A 49 -11.07 -10.27 -0.17
CA ASP A 49 -10.18 -10.50 0.97
C ASP A 49 -10.79 -9.93 2.27
N PRO A 50 -10.18 -10.18 3.43
CA PRO A 50 -10.68 -9.65 4.71
C PRO A 50 -10.78 -8.12 4.78
N GLN A 51 -10.07 -7.40 3.91
CA GLN A 51 -10.13 -5.94 3.77
C GLN A 51 -11.17 -5.48 2.73
N ALA A 52 -12.05 -6.39 2.30
CA ALA A 52 -13.08 -6.17 1.29
C ALA A 52 -12.58 -5.78 -0.12
N ASN A 53 -11.30 -6.05 -0.44
CA ASN A 53 -10.82 -5.84 -1.81
C ASN A 53 -11.29 -6.95 -2.73
N TYR A 54 -11.65 -6.59 -3.95
CA TYR A 54 -12.02 -7.58 -4.96
C TYR A 54 -10.81 -8.29 -5.54
N LEU A 55 -10.93 -9.62 -5.65
CA LEU A 55 -9.95 -10.52 -6.27
C LEU A 55 -10.62 -11.28 -7.39
N ALA A 56 -10.05 -11.25 -8.59
CA ALA A 56 -10.40 -12.16 -9.67
C ALA A 56 -9.36 -13.26 -9.73
N ARG A 57 -9.71 -14.47 -9.26
CA ARG A 57 -8.83 -15.65 -9.36
C ARG A 57 -9.09 -16.35 -10.68
N LEU A 58 -8.02 -16.50 -11.47
CA LEU A 58 -8.05 -17.08 -12.81
C LEU A 58 -7.31 -18.41 -12.82
N VAL A 59 -7.86 -19.36 -13.56
CA VAL A 59 -7.23 -20.65 -13.86
C VAL A 59 -7.32 -20.89 -15.37
N PHE A 60 -6.22 -21.30 -15.97
CA PHE A 60 -6.08 -21.55 -17.40
C PHE A 60 -5.86 -23.04 -17.63
N PRO A 61 -6.85 -23.76 -18.23
CA PRO A 61 -6.73 -25.20 -18.44
C PRO A 61 -5.81 -25.57 -19.60
N GLU A 62 -5.58 -24.66 -20.54
CA GLU A 62 -4.85 -24.92 -21.77
C GLU A 62 -3.56 -24.10 -21.85
N LYS A 63 -2.60 -24.60 -22.62
CA LYS A 63 -1.39 -23.84 -22.96
C LYS A 63 -1.73 -22.65 -23.84
N THR A 64 -1.01 -21.55 -23.66
CA THR A 64 -1.24 -20.32 -24.40
C THR A 64 0.07 -19.66 -24.82
N GLY A 65 0.03 -18.92 -25.95
CA GLY A 65 1.12 -18.06 -26.39
C GLY A 65 1.01 -16.62 -25.88
N GLU A 66 -0.08 -16.29 -25.16
CA GLU A 66 -0.26 -14.93 -24.63
C GLU A 66 -1.02 -14.94 -23.29
N PHE A 67 -0.82 -13.86 -22.55
CA PHE A 67 -1.65 -13.53 -21.39
C PHE A 67 -2.01 -12.05 -21.45
N ARG A 68 -3.31 -11.74 -21.57
CA ARG A 68 -3.83 -10.38 -21.71
C ARG A 68 -4.84 -10.07 -20.62
N ILE A 69 -4.68 -8.90 -20.01
CA ILE A 69 -5.60 -8.32 -19.05
C ILE A 69 -5.98 -6.94 -19.55
N GLU A 70 -7.25 -6.70 -19.77
CA GLU A 70 -7.79 -5.40 -20.15
C GLU A 70 -8.85 -4.98 -19.12
N VAL A 71 -8.63 -3.83 -18.49
CA VAL A 71 -9.60 -3.22 -17.57
C VAL A 71 -10.06 -1.91 -18.15
N ASP A 72 -11.36 -1.76 -18.29
CA ASP A 72 -12.02 -0.51 -18.60
C ASP A 72 -12.85 -0.05 -17.40
N LEU A 73 -12.66 1.20 -17.00
CA LEU A 73 -13.27 1.78 -15.81
C LEU A 73 -13.67 3.22 -16.10
N THR A 74 -14.89 3.57 -15.76
CA THR A 74 -15.36 4.96 -15.73
C THR A 74 -15.62 5.37 -14.29
N ALA A 75 -14.93 6.41 -13.84
CA ALA A 75 -15.03 6.96 -12.50
C ALA A 75 -15.49 8.42 -12.57
N GLU A 76 -16.40 8.80 -11.69
CA GLU A 76 -16.83 10.17 -11.51
C GLU A 76 -15.90 10.87 -10.52
N MET A 77 -15.01 11.71 -11.06
CA MET A 77 -14.05 12.44 -10.25
C MET A 77 -14.70 13.69 -9.67
N SER A 78 -14.72 13.77 -8.35
CA SER A 78 -15.14 14.97 -7.62
C SER A 78 -13.95 15.57 -6.88
N VAL A 79 -13.95 16.89 -6.72
CA VAL A 79 -12.97 17.57 -5.87
C VAL A 79 -13.32 17.22 -4.42
N ILE A 80 -12.44 16.49 -3.75
CA ILE A 80 -12.59 16.13 -2.35
C ILE A 80 -11.53 16.87 -1.55
N ASN A 81 -11.94 17.61 -0.52
CA ASN A 81 -11.00 18.13 0.46
C ASN A 81 -10.38 16.92 1.21
N PRO A 82 -9.05 16.70 1.13
CA PRO A 82 -8.42 15.57 1.81
C PRO A 82 -8.50 15.67 3.35
N PHE A 83 -8.81 16.85 3.88
CA PHE A 83 -8.96 17.11 5.32
C PHE A 83 -10.43 17.14 5.79
N ASP A 84 -11.38 16.74 4.92
CA ASP A 84 -12.80 16.62 5.27
C ASP A 84 -13.05 15.30 5.99
N PHE A 85 -12.58 15.21 7.23
CA PHE A 85 -12.79 14.10 8.17
C PHE A 85 -12.70 14.61 9.61
N PHE A 86 -13.24 13.84 10.52
CA PHE A 86 -13.09 14.05 11.96
C PHE A 86 -12.19 12.97 12.54
N LEU A 87 -11.31 13.36 13.46
CA LEU A 87 -10.55 12.44 14.28
C LEU A 87 -11.30 12.12 15.55
N GLU A 88 -11.12 10.91 16.05
CA GLU A 88 -11.54 10.58 17.40
C GLU A 88 -10.80 11.47 18.41
N PRO A 89 -11.44 11.94 19.48
CA PRO A 89 -10.83 12.91 20.41
C PRO A 89 -9.47 12.48 20.96
N TYR A 90 -9.26 11.18 21.20
CA TYR A 90 -7.99 10.65 21.68
C TYR A 90 -6.86 10.74 20.64
N ALA A 91 -7.20 10.76 19.34
CA ALA A 91 -6.26 10.79 18.22
C ALA A 91 -6.03 12.20 17.65
N ASP A 92 -6.68 13.23 18.19
CA ASP A 92 -6.56 14.61 17.74
C ASP A 92 -5.13 15.14 17.86
N LYS A 93 -4.42 14.73 18.90
CA LYS A 93 -3.02 15.10 19.15
C LYS A 93 -2.08 13.90 19.09
N PHE A 94 -1.01 14.04 18.33
CA PHE A 94 0.13 13.12 18.33
C PHE A 94 1.11 13.50 19.46
N PRO A 95 1.72 12.55 20.18
CA PRO A 95 1.49 11.11 20.16
C PRO A 95 0.18 10.71 20.89
N PHE A 96 -0.48 9.67 20.40
CA PHE A 96 -1.70 9.12 20.98
C PHE A 96 -1.61 7.60 21.15
N GLN A 97 -2.56 7.01 21.87
CA GLN A 97 -2.65 5.56 22.05
C GLN A 97 -3.97 5.05 21.53
N TYR A 98 -3.92 3.90 20.85
CA TYR A 98 -5.12 3.19 20.44
C TYR A 98 -5.78 2.51 21.65
N GLU A 99 -7.10 2.45 21.67
CA GLU A 99 -7.84 1.63 22.61
C GLU A 99 -7.49 0.14 22.45
N PRO A 100 -7.57 -0.68 23.53
CA PRO A 100 -7.18 -2.10 23.48
C PRO A 100 -7.87 -2.91 22.37
N TRP A 101 -9.15 -2.65 22.14
CA TRP A 101 -9.91 -3.32 21.09
C TRP A 101 -9.42 -2.92 19.67
N GLN A 102 -9.06 -1.65 19.48
CA GLN A 102 -8.49 -1.15 18.22
C GLN A 102 -7.10 -1.75 17.97
N LEU A 103 -6.27 -1.89 19.00
CA LEU A 103 -4.97 -2.55 18.88
C LEU A 103 -5.13 -4.00 18.41
N HIS A 104 -6.15 -4.70 18.89
CA HIS A 104 -6.46 -6.06 18.44
C HIS A 104 -6.85 -6.09 16.98
N GLU A 105 -7.76 -5.24 16.54
CA GLU A 105 -8.23 -5.19 15.15
C GLU A 105 -7.17 -4.67 14.18
N LEU A 106 -6.35 -3.71 14.62
CA LEU A 106 -5.29 -3.12 13.81
C LEU A 106 -3.98 -3.91 13.85
N ALA A 107 -3.88 -4.97 14.66
CA ALA A 107 -2.64 -5.74 14.83
C ALA A 107 -1.94 -6.10 13.52
N PRO A 108 -2.62 -6.59 12.46
CA PRO A 108 -1.98 -6.90 11.18
C PRO A 108 -1.34 -5.69 10.49
N TYR A 109 -1.89 -4.50 10.70
CA TYR A 109 -1.40 -3.25 10.11
C TYR A 109 -0.24 -2.65 10.91
N LEU A 110 -0.12 -3.01 12.17
CA LEU A 110 0.89 -2.50 13.10
C LEU A 110 2.16 -3.37 13.17
N VAL A 111 2.20 -4.48 12.43
CA VAL A 111 3.39 -5.35 12.39
C VAL A 111 4.59 -4.59 11.83
N LYS A 112 5.62 -4.42 12.66
CA LYS A 112 6.90 -3.80 12.26
C LYS A 112 7.78 -4.80 11.52
N LEU A 113 8.55 -4.30 10.55
CA LEU A 113 9.68 -5.09 10.05
C LEU A 113 10.74 -5.20 11.15
N PRO A 114 11.50 -6.31 11.19
CA PRO A 114 12.59 -6.50 12.15
C PRO A 114 13.83 -5.66 11.76
N LEU A 115 13.64 -4.34 11.64
CA LEU A 115 14.68 -3.38 11.30
C LEU A 115 15.31 -2.86 12.60
N ASN A 116 16.63 -2.84 12.64
CA ASN A 116 17.40 -2.32 13.77
C ASN A 116 18.67 -1.60 13.26
N GLU A 117 19.42 -0.97 14.16
CA GLU A 117 20.65 -0.23 13.81
C GLU A 117 21.67 -1.04 13.02
N LYS A 118 21.75 -2.35 13.24
CA LYS A 118 22.71 -3.21 12.53
C LYS A 118 22.24 -3.54 11.11
N SER A 119 20.93 -3.82 10.94
CA SER A 119 20.36 -4.22 9.64
C SER A 119 19.86 -3.05 8.80
N ALA A 120 19.51 -1.92 9.44
CA ALA A 120 18.93 -0.75 8.79
C ALA A 120 19.33 0.55 9.53
N PRO A 121 20.62 0.93 9.51
CA PRO A 121 21.12 2.06 10.29
C PRO A 121 20.58 3.43 9.84
N ARG A 122 20.26 3.60 8.57
CA ARG A 122 19.67 4.85 8.06
C ARG A 122 18.22 4.99 8.48
N PHE A 123 17.47 3.88 8.39
CA PHE A 123 16.07 3.83 8.82
C PHE A 123 15.97 4.12 10.32
N ALA A 124 16.79 3.48 11.16
CA ALA A 124 16.81 3.71 12.61
C ALA A 124 17.07 5.19 12.92
N ARG A 125 18.11 5.78 12.35
CA ARG A 125 18.43 7.21 12.52
C ARG A 125 17.30 8.12 12.01
N TYR A 126 16.64 7.75 10.93
CA TYR A 126 15.52 8.53 10.41
C TYR A 126 14.35 8.52 11.40
N VAL A 127 14.00 7.35 11.96
CA VAL A 127 12.97 7.21 13.00
C VAL A 127 13.30 8.05 14.24
N GLU A 128 14.55 8.01 14.71
CA GLU A 128 15.02 8.79 15.85
C GLU A 128 14.93 10.31 15.61
N SER A 129 15.15 10.73 14.37
CA SER A 129 15.10 12.14 13.99
C SER A 129 13.68 12.71 13.82
N ILE A 130 12.64 11.87 13.93
CA ILE A 130 11.24 12.32 13.85
C ILE A 130 10.84 12.95 15.20
N PRO A 131 10.47 14.26 15.21
CA PRO A 131 10.05 14.92 16.44
C PRO A 131 8.80 14.27 17.05
N ARG A 132 8.83 14.07 18.36
CA ARG A 132 7.73 13.48 19.14
C ARG A 132 7.08 14.47 20.11
N SER A 133 7.34 15.74 19.93
CA SER A 133 6.65 16.79 20.67
C SER A 133 5.16 16.79 20.33
N PRO A 134 4.28 17.01 21.33
CA PRO A 134 2.84 17.08 21.09
C PRO A 134 2.47 18.11 20.02
N LYS A 135 1.66 17.69 19.03
CA LYS A 135 1.09 18.53 17.97
C LYS A 135 -0.20 17.91 17.43
N GLN A 136 -0.92 18.61 16.57
CA GLN A 136 -2.07 18.03 15.88
C GLN A 136 -1.64 16.82 15.05
N SER A 137 -2.40 15.71 15.09
CA SER A 137 -2.07 14.48 14.37
C SER A 137 -2.02 14.69 12.86
N VAL A 138 -2.89 15.56 12.34
CA VAL A 138 -2.89 15.93 10.92
C VAL A 138 -1.60 16.64 10.54
N ASP A 139 -1.16 17.61 11.36
CA ASP A 139 0.09 18.34 11.11
C ASP A 139 1.30 17.42 11.14
N PHE A 140 1.33 16.48 12.09
CA PHE A 140 2.37 15.46 12.16
C PHE A 140 2.46 14.63 10.87
N LEU A 141 1.31 14.14 10.37
CA LEU A 141 1.26 13.33 9.15
C LEU A 141 1.66 14.15 7.91
N VAL A 142 1.21 15.38 7.80
CA VAL A 142 1.56 16.30 6.71
C VAL A 142 3.05 16.59 6.70
N GLU A 143 3.62 16.98 7.84
CA GLU A 143 5.05 17.26 7.98
C GLU A 143 5.93 16.04 7.64
N LEU A 144 5.55 14.84 8.12
CA LEU A 144 6.27 13.62 7.82
C LEU A 144 6.22 13.30 6.31
N ASN A 145 5.05 13.45 5.69
CA ASN A 145 4.90 13.25 4.25
C ASN A 145 5.70 14.26 3.42
N GLN A 146 5.69 15.55 3.80
CA GLN A 146 6.49 16.59 3.15
C GLN A 146 7.98 16.34 3.29
N ARG A 147 8.42 15.88 4.47
CA ARG A 147 9.81 15.53 4.70
C ARG A 147 10.24 14.37 3.78
N LEU A 148 9.42 13.32 3.66
CA LEU A 148 9.69 12.22 2.73
C LEU A 148 9.74 12.68 1.27
N GLN A 149 8.85 13.57 0.87
CA GLN A 149 8.86 14.14 -0.48
C GLN A 149 10.16 14.91 -0.76
N HIS A 150 10.72 15.56 0.25
CA HIS A 150 12.00 16.27 0.14
C HIS A 150 13.19 15.30 0.09
N ASP A 151 13.17 14.27 0.94
CA ASP A 151 14.32 13.38 1.17
C ASP A 151 14.40 12.23 0.14
N VAL A 152 13.29 11.91 -0.56
CA VAL A 152 13.21 10.79 -1.50
C VAL A 152 12.70 11.25 -2.85
N ALA A 153 13.59 11.31 -3.83
CA ALA A 153 13.23 11.67 -5.20
C ALA A 153 12.38 10.59 -5.86
N TYR A 154 11.32 11.02 -6.56
CA TYR A 154 10.49 10.08 -7.31
C TYR A 154 11.18 9.64 -8.60
N LEU A 155 11.11 8.33 -8.88
CA LEU A 155 11.53 7.76 -10.16
C LEU A 155 10.60 6.62 -10.59
N ILE A 156 10.49 6.42 -11.90
CA ILE A 156 9.81 5.26 -12.48
C ILE A 156 10.76 4.08 -12.38
N ARG A 157 10.34 3.05 -11.63
CA ARG A 157 11.11 1.83 -11.43
C ARG A 157 10.33 0.64 -12.00
N LEU A 158 10.92 -0.05 -12.97
CA LEU A 158 10.31 -1.20 -13.66
C LEU A 158 10.71 -2.54 -13.04
N GLU A 159 11.72 -2.57 -12.17
CA GLU A 159 12.13 -3.77 -11.48
C GLU A 159 11.00 -4.29 -10.58
N PRO A 160 10.83 -5.61 -10.51
CA PRO A 160 9.83 -6.22 -9.65
C PRO A 160 10.13 -5.98 -8.16
N GLY A 161 9.09 -6.06 -7.34
CA GLY A 161 9.19 -5.91 -5.89
C GLY A 161 9.19 -4.46 -5.42
N VAL A 162 9.42 -4.28 -4.13
CA VAL A 162 9.46 -3.00 -3.41
C VAL A 162 10.81 -2.90 -2.71
N GLN A 163 11.45 -1.74 -2.78
CA GLN A 163 12.68 -1.48 -2.03
C GLN A 163 12.41 -1.58 -0.54
N THR A 164 13.40 -2.06 0.21
CA THR A 164 13.36 -1.95 1.67
C THR A 164 13.43 -0.49 2.11
N PRO A 165 12.93 -0.12 3.31
CA PRO A 165 13.08 1.23 3.86
C PRO A 165 14.54 1.72 3.87
N GLU A 166 15.48 0.85 4.23
CA GLU A 166 16.92 1.16 4.23
C GLU A 166 17.44 1.47 2.83
N GLU A 167 17.06 0.67 1.83
CA GLU A 167 17.45 0.91 0.43
C GLU A 167 16.89 2.22 -0.11
N THR A 168 15.63 2.54 0.17
CA THR A 168 15.00 3.78 -0.28
C THR A 168 15.72 5.00 0.31
N LEU A 169 16.05 4.96 1.60
CA LEU A 169 16.82 6.02 2.28
C LEU A 169 18.28 6.07 1.82
N HIS A 170 18.89 4.92 1.51
CA HIS A 170 20.26 4.88 1.00
C HIS A 170 20.36 5.51 -0.41
N LYS A 171 19.42 5.18 -1.28
CA LYS A 171 19.35 5.69 -2.65
C LYS A 171 18.79 7.10 -2.73
N ALA A 172 18.14 7.56 -1.66
CA ALA A 172 17.36 8.81 -1.62
C ALA A 172 16.39 8.94 -2.81
N SER A 173 15.91 7.80 -3.32
CA SER A 173 15.02 7.73 -4.49
C SER A 173 14.25 6.42 -4.54
N GLY A 174 13.03 6.47 -5.10
CA GLY A 174 12.19 5.30 -5.25
C GLY A 174 10.94 5.57 -6.08
N SER A 175 10.21 4.51 -6.40
CA SER A 175 8.87 4.60 -6.99
C SER A 175 7.84 4.97 -5.92
N CYS A 176 6.61 5.26 -6.34
CA CYS A 176 5.50 5.50 -5.40
C CYS A 176 5.30 4.34 -4.40
N ARG A 177 5.55 3.08 -4.81
CA ARG A 177 5.47 1.91 -3.93
C ARG A 177 6.55 1.92 -2.85
N ASP A 178 7.76 2.31 -3.23
CA ASP A 178 8.91 2.34 -2.34
C ASP A 178 8.76 3.43 -1.27
N SER A 179 8.34 4.64 -1.68
CA SER A 179 8.06 5.76 -0.77
C SER A 179 6.88 5.46 0.15
N ALA A 180 5.81 4.87 -0.38
CA ALA A 180 4.65 4.48 0.43
C ALA A 180 5.02 3.41 1.47
N TRP A 181 5.85 2.43 1.09
CA TRP A 181 6.31 1.40 2.02
C TRP A 181 7.21 1.95 3.12
N LEU A 182 8.10 2.89 2.77
CA LEU A 182 8.90 3.61 3.75
C LEU A 182 8.01 4.36 4.75
N LEU A 183 7.03 5.13 4.25
CA LEU A 183 6.08 5.87 5.10
C LEU A 183 5.32 4.94 6.05
N VAL A 184 4.83 3.80 5.56
CA VAL A 184 4.14 2.80 6.38
C VAL A 184 5.04 2.32 7.53
N GLN A 185 6.31 2.00 7.26
CA GLN A 185 7.22 1.54 8.31
C GLN A 185 7.57 2.63 9.31
N LEU A 186 7.77 3.87 8.86
CA LEU A 186 8.00 5.01 9.74
C LEU A 186 6.81 5.24 10.68
N LEU A 187 5.58 5.18 10.18
CA LEU A 187 4.37 5.32 10.98
C LEU A 187 4.22 4.16 11.98
N ARG A 188 4.51 2.93 11.59
CA ARG A 188 4.51 1.77 12.49
C ARG A 188 5.50 1.94 13.64
N ASP A 189 6.67 2.48 13.36
CA ASP A 189 7.67 2.72 14.40
C ASP A 189 7.34 3.92 15.28
N THR A 190 6.81 4.99 14.74
CA THR A 190 6.49 6.20 15.51
C THR A 190 5.22 6.05 16.35
N LEU A 191 4.16 5.41 15.85
CA LEU A 191 2.89 5.24 16.55
C LEU A 191 2.93 4.18 17.67
N GLN A 192 3.79 3.15 17.56
CA GLN A 192 3.89 2.10 18.59
C GLN A 192 4.80 2.43 19.77
N LEU A 193 5.59 3.49 19.69
CA LEU A 193 6.49 3.89 20.80
C LEU A 193 5.77 4.56 21.96
N THR A 194 4.47 4.80 21.82
CA THR A 194 3.61 5.29 22.91
C THR A 194 2.96 4.16 23.70
N GLY A 195 3.05 2.93 23.26
CA GLY A 195 2.65 1.73 24.00
C GLY A 195 3.77 1.31 24.94
N THR A 196 3.61 1.56 26.24
CA THR A 196 4.42 1.03 27.33
C THR A 196 4.73 -0.45 27.10
N HIS A 197 6.01 -0.81 27.25
CA HIS A 197 6.37 -2.17 27.62
C HIS A 197 5.57 -2.55 28.87
N VAL A 198 4.49 -3.29 28.68
CA VAL A 198 3.91 -4.06 29.77
C VAL A 198 4.80 -5.29 29.86
N GLY A 199 5.65 -5.30 30.90
CA GLY A 199 6.52 -6.42 31.23
C GLY A 199 5.76 -7.68 31.58
#